data_a0b17998daedbab5b8d3465bb9bc3258
#
_entry.id   a0b17998daedbab5b8d3465bb9bc3258
#
_cell.length_a   1.000
_cell.length_b   1.000
_cell.length_c   1.000
_cell.angle_alpha   90.00
_cell.angle_beta   90.00
_cell.angle_gamma   90.00
#
_symmetry.space_group_name_H-M   'P 1'
#
loop_
_entity.id
_entity.type
_entity.pdbx_description
1 polymer ?
#
loop_
_entity_poly.entity_id
_entity_poly.type
_entity_poly.pdbx_seq_one_letter_code
_entity_poly.pdbx_strand_id
1 'polypeptide(L)'
;MVEACVNAVGVDLNTASAPLLKQVAGLNATTAKNIVAYREENGAFTSRAQIKKVPKLGPKAFEQCAGFLRVPESKQVLDRTGVHPESYDAAKKLAELLDIDLKNAGKPEMANLPDKLRAYGAEKAAAECGVGVPTLQDIVKELVKPGRDPRDELPAPILRTDVLELKDLKPGMVLSGTVRNVIDFGVFVDIGVHQDGLVHISQVSNKFIKHPSEVVSVGDVVKVAVLDVDQKRGRISLTMK
;
A
#
# COMPACT_ATOMS: atom_id res chain seq x y z
N MET A 1 7.20 -10.29 9.51
CA MET A 1 6.27 -9.84 8.44
C MET A 1 5.16 -8.95 8.98
N VAL A 2 4.38 -9.35 10.01
CA VAL A 2 3.26 -8.53 10.57
C VAL A 2 3.72 -7.16 11.08
N GLU A 3 4.78 -7.08 11.87
CA GLU A 3 5.35 -5.80 12.36
C GLU A 3 5.70 -4.85 11.23
N ALA A 4 6.33 -5.34 10.17
CA ALA A 4 6.72 -4.51 9.03
C ALA A 4 5.49 -3.90 8.32
N CYS A 5 4.42 -4.69 8.13
CA CYS A 5 3.18 -4.21 7.55
C CYS A 5 2.47 -3.19 8.45
N VAL A 6 2.41 -3.47 9.75
CA VAL A 6 1.77 -2.57 10.74
C VAL A 6 2.48 -1.22 10.79
N ASN A 7 3.81 -1.23 10.80
CA ASN A 7 4.61 0.01 10.84
C ASN A 7 4.55 0.76 9.49
N ALA A 8 4.46 0.06 8.36
CA ALA A 8 4.33 0.71 7.05
C ALA A 8 3.00 1.47 6.89
N VAL A 9 1.89 0.89 7.35
CA VAL A 9 0.55 1.51 7.28
C VAL A 9 0.36 2.57 8.37
N GLY A 10 0.90 2.31 9.56
CA GLY A 10 0.63 3.07 10.78
C GLY A 10 -0.66 2.61 11.48
N VAL A 11 -0.80 2.99 12.74
CA VAL A 11 -1.86 2.51 13.62
C VAL A 11 -2.60 3.69 14.25
N ASP A 12 -3.92 3.68 14.18
CA ASP A 12 -4.75 4.66 14.90
C ASP A 12 -4.72 4.37 16.40
N LEU A 13 -4.27 5.36 17.16
CA LEU A 13 -4.07 5.28 18.60
C LEU A 13 -5.39 5.10 19.38
N ASN A 14 -6.49 5.63 18.84
CA ASN A 14 -7.79 5.63 19.49
C ASN A 14 -8.59 4.36 19.26
N THR A 15 -8.37 3.67 18.14
CA THR A 15 -9.15 2.48 17.76
C THR A 15 -8.38 1.17 17.92
N ALA A 16 -7.05 1.21 17.90
CA ALA A 16 -6.22 0.02 17.91
C ALA A 16 -6.35 -0.81 19.20
N SER A 17 -6.37 -2.13 19.05
CA SER A 17 -6.32 -3.07 20.17
C SER A 17 -4.90 -3.21 20.74
N ALA A 18 -4.77 -3.65 21.99
CA ALA A 18 -3.46 -3.86 22.61
C ALA A 18 -2.58 -4.87 21.85
N PRO A 19 -3.10 -5.99 21.29
CA PRO A 19 -2.32 -6.88 20.42
C PRO A 19 -1.78 -6.20 19.16
N LEU A 20 -2.55 -5.27 18.55
CA LEU A 20 -2.11 -4.51 17.39
C LEU A 20 -1.04 -3.49 17.77
N LEU A 21 -1.25 -2.72 18.83
CA LEU A 21 -0.28 -1.75 19.35
C LEU A 21 1.06 -2.40 19.72
N LYS A 22 1.05 -3.65 20.21
CA LYS A 22 2.28 -4.40 20.50
C LYS A 22 3.16 -4.62 19.26
N GLN A 23 2.60 -4.60 18.05
CA GLN A 23 3.35 -4.78 16.79
C GLN A 23 4.01 -3.47 16.31
N VAL A 24 3.72 -2.36 16.97
CA VAL A 24 4.34 -1.07 16.65
C VAL A 24 5.76 -1.03 17.23
N ALA A 25 6.72 -0.62 16.43
CA ALA A 25 8.12 -0.47 16.86
C ALA A 25 8.22 0.41 18.12
N GLY A 26 9.02 0.00 19.08
CA GLY A 26 9.19 0.70 20.36
C GLY A 26 8.11 0.43 21.40
N LEU A 27 7.03 -0.31 21.07
CA LEU A 27 6.02 -0.73 22.03
C LEU A 27 6.17 -2.20 22.41
N ASN A 28 5.80 -2.51 23.66
CA ASN A 28 5.73 -3.88 24.17
C ASN A 28 4.32 -4.19 24.71
N ALA A 29 4.10 -5.41 25.16
CA ALA A 29 2.79 -5.83 25.67
C ALA A 29 2.29 -4.97 26.84
N THR A 30 3.18 -4.50 27.72
CA THR A 30 2.84 -3.68 28.87
C THR A 30 2.47 -2.27 28.44
N THR A 31 3.29 -1.63 27.59
CA THR A 31 3.03 -0.28 27.09
C THR A 31 1.78 -0.24 26.22
N ALA A 32 1.55 -1.27 25.40
CA ALA A 32 0.34 -1.38 24.59
C ALA A 32 -0.95 -1.46 25.46
N LYS A 33 -0.92 -2.25 26.53
CA LYS A 33 -2.03 -2.30 27.50
C LYS A 33 -2.23 -0.97 28.22
N ASN A 34 -1.13 -0.31 28.61
CA ASN A 34 -1.20 0.98 29.28
C ASN A 34 -1.78 2.08 28.37
N ILE A 35 -1.51 2.05 27.06
CA ILE A 35 -2.12 2.97 26.09
C ILE A 35 -3.65 2.77 26.06
N VAL A 36 -4.11 1.52 26.02
CA VAL A 36 -5.54 1.22 26.01
C VAL A 36 -6.20 1.67 27.32
N ALA A 37 -5.61 1.30 28.47
CA ALA A 37 -6.11 1.73 29.78
C ALA A 37 -6.16 3.27 29.91
N TYR A 38 -5.10 3.95 29.45
CA TYR A 38 -5.05 5.41 29.51
C TYR A 38 -6.18 6.07 28.72
N ARG A 39 -6.51 5.57 27.51
CA ARG A 39 -7.62 6.13 26.73
C ARG A 39 -9.00 5.80 27.32
N GLU A 40 -9.14 4.66 27.98
CA GLU A 40 -10.37 4.28 28.70
C GLU A 40 -10.62 5.17 29.92
N GLU A 41 -9.57 5.54 30.65
CA GLU A 41 -9.65 6.39 31.83
C GLU A 41 -9.73 7.89 31.51
N ASN A 42 -8.98 8.36 30.51
CA ASN A 42 -8.81 9.81 30.22
C ASN A 42 -9.49 10.27 28.94
N GLY A 43 -10.18 9.36 28.24
CA GLY A 43 -10.76 9.63 26.93
C GLY A 43 -9.78 9.49 25.77
N ALA A 44 -10.27 9.70 24.55
CA ALA A 44 -9.50 9.58 23.33
C ALA A 44 -8.31 10.55 23.29
N PHE A 45 -7.20 10.09 22.70
CA PHE A 45 -6.06 10.95 22.45
C PHE A 45 -6.41 12.04 21.43
N THR A 46 -6.13 13.27 21.75
CA THR A 46 -6.35 14.45 20.87
C THR A 46 -5.07 14.91 20.19
N SER A 47 -3.92 14.37 20.60
CA SER A 47 -2.63 14.62 19.96
C SER A 47 -1.66 13.48 20.22
N ARG A 48 -0.72 13.29 19.29
CA ARG A 48 0.34 12.29 19.40
C ARG A 48 1.24 12.54 20.63
N ALA A 49 1.45 13.80 21.00
CA ALA A 49 2.25 14.17 22.17
C ALA A 49 1.70 13.64 23.50
N GLN A 50 0.38 13.40 23.60
CA GLN A 50 -0.24 12.86 24.82
C GLN A 50 0.22 11.45 25.16
N ILE A 51 0.79 10.71 24.22
CA ILE A 51 1.36 9.37 24.47
C ILE A 51 2.45 9.42 25.55
N LYS A 52 3.18 10.54 25.65
CA LYS A 52 4.20 10.75 26.70
C LYS A 52 3.64 10.69 28.13
N LYS A 53 2.31 10.85 28.31
CA LYS A 53 1.63 10.76 29.60
C LYS A 53 1.29 9.32 29.99
N VAL A 54 1.42 8.37 29.06
CA VAL A 54 1.09 6.97 29.32
C VAL A 54 2.13 6.35 30.26
N PRO A 55 1.71 5.68 31.35
CA PRO A 55 2.62 5.05 32.31
C PRO A 55 3.55 4.02 31.63
N LYS A 56 4.82 4.02 32.03
CA LYS A 56 5.89 3.13 31.52
C LYS A 56 6.28 3.37 30.06
N LEU A 57 5.78 4.39 29.40
CA LEU A 57 6.19 4.79 28.06
C LEU A 57 7.21 5.95 28.20
N GLY A 58 8.48 5.60 28.21
CA GLY A 58 9.57 6.58 28.33
C GLY A 58 9.82 7.37 27.04
N PRO A 59 10.66 8.43 27.11
CA PRO A 59 10.98 9.28 25.95
C PRO A 59 11.52 8.47 24.75
N LYS A 60 12.42 7.51 25.00
CA LYS A 60 13.01 6.66 23.97
C LYS A 60 11.97 5.78 23.26
N ALA A 61 11.00 5.23 24.01
CA ALA A 61 9.91 4.47 23.42
C ALA A 61 8.98 5.37 22.59
N PHE A 62 8.75 6.61 23.03
CA PHE A 62 8.00 7.60 22.27
C PHE A 62 8.70 7.93 20.94
N GLU A 63 10.00 8.20 20.95
CA GLU A 63 10.79 8.46 19.73
C GLU A 63 10.69 7.31 18.74
N GLN A 64 10.69 6.06 19.21
CA GLN A 64 10.61 4.89 18.34
C GLN A 64 9.21 4.66 17.77
N CYS A 65 8.15 4.89 18.53
CA CYS A 65 6.78 4.56 18.11
C CYS A 65 6.03 5.73 17.45
N ALA A 66 6.42 6.98 17.71
CA ALA A 66 5.64 8.15 17.33
C ALA A 66 5.38 8.27 15.82
N GLY A 67 6.35 7.87 14.99
CA GLY A 67 6.21 7.88 13.53
C GLY A 67 5.16 6.90 12.99
N PHE A 68 4.80 5.87 13.76
CA PHE A 68 3.88 4.80 13.35
C PHE A 68 2.48 4.93 13.95
N LEU A 69 2.28 5.85 14.89
CA LEU A 69 1.00 6.09 15.53
C LEU A 69 0.29 7.28 14.87
N ARG A 70 -1.00 7.15 14.67
CA ARG A 70 -1.87 8.16 14.04
C ARG A 70 -2.94 8.61 15.02
N VAL A 71 -3.28 9.90 14.96
CA VAL A 71 -4.41 10.48 15.67
C VAL A 71 -5.25 11.26 14.67
N PRO A 72 -6.21 10.61 13.98
CA PRO A 72 -6.99 11.23 12.89
C PRO A 72 -7.75 12.48 13.31
N GLU A 73 -8.18 12.53 14.56
CA GLU A 73 -8.97 13.65 15.13
C GLU A 73 -8.10 14.77 15.72
N SER A 74 -6.77 14.69 15.60
CA SER A 74 -5.88 15.71 16.12
C SER A 74 -6.08 17.05 15.43
N LYS A 75 -5.99 18.13 16.22
CA LYS A 75 -5.91 19.50 15.70
C LYS A 75 -4.62 19.75 14.94
N GLN A 76 -3.55 19.04 15.30
CA GLN A 76 -2.27 19.04 14.60
C GLN A 76 -2.34 18.10 13.39
N VAL A 77 -2.40 18.67 12.21
CA VAL A 77 -2.58 17.92 10.95
C VAL A 77 -1.50 16.83 10.76
N LEU A 78 -0.26 17.11 11.14
CA LEU A 78 0.85 16.19 11.02
C LEU A 78 0.69 14.91 11.89
N ASP A 79 -0.13 14.94 12.95
CA ASP A 79 -0.45 13.76 13.76
C ASP A 79 -1.26 12.70 12.99
N ARG A 80 -1.86 13.08 11.86
CA ARG A 80 -2.60 12.17 10.95
C ARG A 80 -1.68 11.49 9.93
N THR A 81 -0.46 11.98 9.78
CA THR A 81 0.52 11.55 8.76
C THR A 81 1.60 10.65 9.35
N GLY A 82 2.46 10.06 8.52
CA GLY A 82 3.66 9.33 8.93
C GLY A 82 4.84 10.21 9.30
N VAL A 83 4.72 11.53 9.18
CA VAL A 83 5.80 12.45 9.55
C VAL A 83 6.12 12.29 11.04
N HIS A 84 7.40 12.07 11.34
CA HIS A 84 7.85 11.94 12.72
C HIS A 84 7.75 13.29 13.46
N PRO A 85 7.40 13.34 14.76
CA PRO A 85 7.31 14.60 15.50
C PRO A 85 8.56 15.47 15.48
N GLU A 86 9.75 14.89 15.42
CA GLU A 86 11.02 15.60 15.26
C GLU A 86 11.12 16.39 13.95
N SER A 87 10.43 15.93 12.92
CA SER A 87 10.41 16.56 11.60
C SER A 87 9.26 17.56 11.41
N TYR A 88 8.46 17.84 12.45
CA TYR A 88 7.32 18.76 12.33
C TYR A 88 7.75 20.18 11.97
N ASP A 89 8.84 20.66 12.55
CA ASP A 89 9.34 22.00 12.25
C ASP A 89 9.89 22.10 10.82
N ALA A 90 10.55 21.03 10.36
CA ALA A 90 10.97 20.92 8.96
C ALA A 90 9.78 20.90 8.00
N ALA A 91 8.71 20.15 8.33
CA ALA A 91 7.50 20.10 7.52
C ALA A 91 6.76 21.46 7.47
N LYS A 92 6.73 22.21 8.58
CA LYS A 92 6.16 23.57 8.63
C LYS A 92 6.96 24.54 7.78
N LYS A 93 8.30 24.54 7.92
CA LYS A 93 9.19 25.37 7.08
C LYS A 93 9.03 25.04 5.60
N LEU A 94 8.96 23.77 5.24
CA LEU A 94 8.70 23.34 3.88
C LEU A 94 7.37 23.89 3.36
N ALA A 95 6.33 23.89 4.19
CA ALA A 95 5.04 24.43 3.84
C ALA A 95 5.09 25.95 3.56
N GLU A 96 5.83 26.68 4.38
CA GLU A 96 6.07 28.11 4.17
C GLU A 96 6.88 28.40 2.90
N LEU A 97 7.97 27.62 2.65
CA LEU A 97 8.83 27.79 1.48
C LEU A 97 8.12 27.53 0.15
N LEU A 98 7.21 26.57 0.12
CA LEU A 98 6.51 26.15 -1.10
C LEU A 98 5.09 26.73 -1.20
N ASP A 99 4.71 27.62 -0.29
CA ASP A 99 3.38 28.22 -0.18
C ASP A 99 2.27 27.17 -0.27
N ILE A 100 2.23 26.28 0.73
CA ILE A 100 1.24 25.21 0.85
C ILE A 100 0.59 25.23 2.24
N ASP A 101 -0.72 24.94 2.30
CA ASP A 101 -1.43 24.76 3.56
C ASP A 101 -1.40 23.27 3.97
N LEU A 102 -0.75 22.97 5.10
CA LEU A 102 -0.70 21.63 5.67
C LEU A 102 -2.08 21.01 5.91
N LYS A 103 -3.14 21.81 6.05
CA LYS A 103 -4.52 21.32 6.18
C LYS A 103 -5.00 20.55 4.94
N ASN A 104 -4.31 20.72 3.82
CA ASN A 104 -4.59 20.02 2.58
C ASN A 104 -3.81 18.71 2.42
N ALA A 105 -3.06 18.27 3.45
CA ALA A 105 -2.37 17.00 3.44
C ALA A 105 -3.33 15.85 3.07
N GLY A 106 -2.93 15.04 2.06
CA GLY A 106 -3.75 13.95 1.52
C GLY A 106 -4.84 14.36 0.54
N LYS A 107 -5.00 15.64 0.22
CA LYS A 107 -5.94 16.10 -0.79
C LYS A 107 -5.28 16.20 -2.18
N PRO A 108 -6.08 16.21 -3.28
CA PRO A 108 -5.55 16.34 -4.65
C PRO A 108 -4.67 17.57 -4.87
N GLU A 109 -4.89 18.64 -4.11
CA GLU A 109 -4.11 19.88 -4.17
C GLU A 109 -2.64 19.68 -3.81
N MET A 110 -2.32 18.64 -3.01
CA MET A 110 -0.94 18.27 -2.66
C MET A 110 -0.24 17.42 -3.72
N ALA A 111 -0.93 16.95 -4.73
CA ALA A 111 -0.34 16.11 -5.79
C ALA A 111 0.82 16.80 -6.51
N ASN A 112 0.79 18.13 -6.62
CA ASN A 112 1.82 18.95 -7.28
C ASN A 112 3.03 19.25 -6.37
N LEU A 113 3.02 18.81 -5.12
CA LEU A 113 4.09 19.10 -4.15
C LEU A 113 5.47 18.58 -4.58
N PRO A 114 5.60 17.37 -5.15
CA PRO A 114 6.89 16.89 -5.66
C PRO A 114 7.46 17.77 -6.78
N ASP A 115 6.60 18.30 -7.66
CA ASP A 115 7.02 19.17 -8.76
C ASP A 115 7.42 20.56 -8.26
N LYS A 116 6.69 21.11 -7.29
CA LYS A 116 7.08 22.36 -6.60
C LYS A 116 8.44 22.21 -5.93
N LEU A 117 8.69 21.08 -5.25
CA LEU A 117 9.98 20.81 -4.62
C LEU A 117 11.11 20.72 -5.65
N ARG A 118 10.88 20.07 -6.79
CA ARG A 118 11.87 19.99 -7.87
C ARG A 118 12.18 21.37 -8.45
N ALA A 119 11.15 22.19 -8.67
CA ALA A 119 11.30 23.55 -9.19
C ALA A 119 12.08 24.46 -8.22
N TYR A 120 11.87 24.32 -6.93
CA TYR A 120 12.60 25.06 -5.89
C TYR A 120 14.05 24.58 -5.72
N GLY A 121 14.29 23.30 -5.93
CA GLY A 121 15.57 22.61 -5.71
C GLY A 121 15.58 21.87 -4.36
N ALA A 122 15.56 20.53 -4.43
CA ALA A 122 15.47 19.69 -3.25
C ALA A 122 16.61 19.86 -2.25
N GLU A 123 17.84 20.10 -2.74
CA GLU A 123 19.02 20.33 -1.89
C GLU A 123 18.93 21.66 -1.13
N LYS A 124 18.47 22.72 -1.83
CA LYS A 124 18.27 24.04 -1.25
C LYS A 124 17.18 24.01 -0.17
N ALA A 125 16.03 23.40 -0.49
CA ALA A 125 14.93 23.26 0.45
C ALA A 125 15.34 22.43 1.69
N ALA A 126 16.13 21.35 1.51
CA ALA A 126 16.63 20.52 2.60
C ALA A 126 17.55 21.31 3.55
N ALA A 127 18.47 22.11 2.99
CA ALA A 127 19.35 22.96 3.77
C ALA A 127 18.55 24.02 4.58
N GLU A 128 17.56 24.66 3.96
CA GLU A 128 16.72 25.67 4.63
C GLU A 128 15.81 25.04 5.70
N CYS A 129 15.30 23.83 5.48
CA CYS A 129 14.52 23.10 6.46
C CYS A 129 15.38 22.46 7.59
N GLY A 130 16.71 22.42 7.41
CA GLY A 130 17.62 21.82 8.38
C GLY A 130 17.56 20.29 8.45
N VAL A 131 17.18 19.63 7.34
CA VAL A 131 17.07 18.16 7.24
C VAL A 131 17.81 17.63 6.01
N GLY A 132 18.04 16.31 5.96
CA GLY A 132 18.59 15.69 4.76
C GLY A 132 17.59 15.60 3.63
N VAL A 133 18.08 15.54 2.38
CA VAL A 133 17.22 15.38 1.18
C VAL A 133 16.31 14.14 1.27
N PRO A 134 16.78 12.95 1.73
CA PRO A 134 15.91 11.79 1.91
C PRO A 134 14.74 12.06 2.87
N THR A 135 15.03 12.66 4.03
CA THR A 135 13.99 13.02 5.02
C THR A 135 12.97 13.99 4.44
N LEU A 136 13.44 14.99 3.67
CA LEU A 136 12.55 15.94 3.00
C LEU A 136 11.63 15.25 1.99
N GLN A 137 12.17 14.31 1.21
CA GLN A 137 11.39 13.52 0.26
C GLN A 137 10.34 12.65 0.94
N ASP A 138 10.66 12.08 2.09
CA ASP A 138 9.71 11.27 2.86
C ASP A 138 8.60 12.15 3.47
N ILE A 139 8.93 13.35 3.97
CA ILE A 139 7.92 14.34 4.39
C ILE A 139 6.97 14.67 3.23
N VAL A 140 7.49 14.91 2.04
CA VAL A 140 6.68 15.22 0.85
C VAL A 140 5.77 14.06 0.48
N LYS A 141 6.26 12.81 0.47
CA LYS A 141 5.45 11.62 0.20
C LYS A 141 4.29 11.49 1.20
N GLU A 142 4.58 11.69 2.48
CA GLU A 142 3.58 11.61 3.55
C GLU A 142 2.55 12.76 3.49
N LEU A 143 2.92 13.94 3.03
CA LEU A 143 1.99 15.05 2.84
C LEU A 143 1.09 14.86 1.62
N VAL A 144 1.62 14.25 0.56
CA VAL A 144 0.85 13.92 -0.66
C VAL A 144 -0.15 12.80 -0.39
N LYS A 145 0.30 11.72 0.25
CA LYS A 145 -0.52 10.54 0.55
C LYS A 145 -0.28 10.06 1.98
N PRO A 146 -0.96 10.67 2.98
CA PRO A 146 -0.88 10.23 4.36
C PRO A 146 -1.39 8.79 4.52
N GLY A 147 -0.67 7.97 5.27
CA GLY A 147 -1.09 6.60 5.56
C GLY A 147 -1.11 5.71 4.31
N ARG A 148 -0.01 5.68 3.57
CA ARG A 148 0.17 4.82 2.40
C ARG A 148 -0.19 3.36 2.73
N ASP A 149 -1.24 2.84 2.10
CA ASP A 149 -1.59 1.44 2.18
C ASP A 149 -0.79 0.68 1.10
N PRO A 150 0.08 -0.28 1.47
CA PRO A 150 0.81 -1.09 0.50
C PRO A 150 -0.09 -1.83 -0.48
N ARG A 151 -1.36 -2.05 -0.12
CA ARG A 151 -2.36 -2.70 -0.99
C ARG A 151 -2.78 -1.82 -2.18
N ASP A 152 -2.66 -0.51 -2.06
CA ASP A 152 -2.97 0.41 -3.16
C ASP A 152 -2.01 0.27 -4.33
N GLU A 153 -0.82 -0.32 -4.10
CA GLU A 153 0.20 -0.59 -5.12
C GLU A 153 0.05 -1.96 -5.75
N LEU A 154 -0.77 -2.82 -5.16
CA LEU A 154 -1.09 -4.11 -5.74
C LEU A 154 -2.08 -3.91 -6.90
N PRO A 155 -1.95 -4.67 -8.00
CA PRO A 155 -2.94 -4.65 -9.06
C PRO A 155 -4.30 -4.98 -8.46
N ALA A 156 -5.32 -4.19 -8.80
CA ALA A 156 -6.66 -4.41 -8.31
C ALA A 156 -7.10 -5.85 -8.62
N PRO A 157 -7.68 -6.58 -7.67
CA PRO A 157 -8.18 -7.92 -7.94
C PRO A 157 -9.19 -7.86 -9.09
N ILE A 158 -9.04 -8.76 -10.05
CA ILE A 158 -9.96 -8.85 -11.18
C ILE A 158 -11.27 -9.45 -10.69
N LEU A 159 -12.13 -8.59 -10.15
CA LEU A 159 -13.49 -8.96 -9.79
C LEU A 159 -14.35 -8.88 -11.06
N ARG A 160 -14.45 -9.98 -11.79
CA ARG A 160 -15.41 -10.10 -12.89
C ARG A 160 -16.69 -10.76 -12.41
N THR A 161 -17.79 -10.04 -12.57
CA THR A 161 -19.13 -10.54 -12.29
C THR A 161 -19.87 -11.01 -13.56
N ASP A 162 -19.31 -10.74 -14.72
CA ASP A 162 -19.91 -10.91 -16.04
C ASP A 162 -19.67 -12.30 -16.67
N VAL A 163 -18.68 -13.08 -16.16
CA VAL A 163 -18.43 -14.45 -16.64
C VAL A 163 -18.35 -15.39 -15.45
N LEU A 164 -19.47 -16.00 -15.13
CA LEU A 164 -19.60 -16.88 -13.95
C LEU A 164 -19.59 -18.36 -14.32
N GLU A 165 -19.92 -18.71 -15.56
CA GLU A 165 -20.05 -20.11 -16.00
C GLU A 165 -19.37 -20.36 -17.36
N LEU A 166 -18.99 -21.63 -17.57
CA LEU A 166 -18.34 -22.09 -18.79
C LEU A 166 -19.17 -21.82 -20.06
N LYS A 167 -20.50 -21.81 -19.91
CA LYS A 167 -21.45 -21.58 -21.01
C LYS A 167 -21.47 -20.13 -21.52
N ASP A 168 -20.97 -19.21 -20.71
CA ASP A 168 -20.96 -17.77 -21.05
C ASP A 168 -19.74 -17.40 -21.90
N LEU A 169 -18.76 -18.31 -21.98
CA LEU A 169 -17.56 -18.13 -22.79
C LEU A 169 -17.85 -18.33 -24.26
N LYS A 170 -17.44 -17.35 -25.08
CA LYS A 170 -17.55 -17.41 -26.54
C LYS A 170 -16.14 -17.34 -27.17
N PRO A 171 -15.87 -18.12 -28.24
CA PRO A 171 -14.64 -17.98 -29.01
C PRO A 171 -14.43 -16.52 -29.46
N GLY A 172 -13.19 -16.03 -29.34
CA GLY A 172 -12.82 -14.64 -29.65
C GLY A 172 -13.00 -13.66 -28.47
N MET A 173 -13.53 -14.08 -27.34
CA MET A 173 -13.69 -13.22 -26.16
C MET A 173 -12.33 -12.97 -25.51
N VAL A 174 -11.98 -11.68 -25.33
CA VAL A 174 -10.73 -11.28 -24.68
C VAL A 174 -10.99 -11.07 -23.18
N LEU A 175 -10.23 -11.77 -22.36
CA LEU A 175 -10.35 -11.79 -20.91
C LEU A 175 -8.99 -11.50 -20.28
N SER A 176 -9.01 -10.94 -19.08
CA SER A 176 -7.83 -10.89 -18.23
C SER A 176 -7.88 -12.07 -17.27
N GLY A 177 -6.77 -12.78 -17.12
CA GLY A 177 -6.68 -13.92 -16.23
C GLY A 177 -5.38 -13.89 -15.43
N THR A 178 -5.32 -14.70 -14.37
CA THR A 178 -4.13 -14.86 -13.55
C THR A 178 -3.48 -16.21 -13.84
N VAL A 179 -2.18 -16.22 -14.06
CA VAL A 179 -1.40 -17.44 -14.27
C VAL A 179 -1.39 -18.26 -12.98
N ARG A 180 -1.98 -19.46 -13.01
CA ARG A 180 -1.99 -20.39 -11.86
C ARG A 180 -0.84 -21.38 -11.89
N ASN A 181 -0.52 -21.89 -13.06
CA ASN A 181 0.54 -22.88 -13.21
C ASN A 181 1.22 -22.75 -14.58
N VAL A 182 2.54 -23.01 -14.60
CA VAL A 182 3.38 -22.99 -15.80
C VAL A 182 4.02 -24.35 -15.95
N ILE A 183 3.77 -25.02 -17.06
CA ILE A 183 4.27 -26.37 -17.37
C ILE A 183 4.94 -26.40 -18.75
N ASP A 184 5.68 -27.46 -19.10
CA ASP A 184 6.48 -27.56 -20.31
C ASP A 184 5.68 -27.29 -21.59
N PHE A 185 4.43 -27.72 -21.66
CA PHE A 185 3.60 -27.61 -22.87
C PHE A 185 2.62 -26.41 -22.84
N GLY A 186 2.57 -25.62 -21.75
CA GLY A 186 1.67 -24.48 -21.71
C GLY A 186 1.51 -23.83 -20.35
N VAL A 187 0.53 -22.95 -20.26
CA VAL A 187 0.21 -22.14 -19.07
C VAL A 187 -1.25 -22.31 -18.71
N PHE A 188 -1.53 -22.61 -17.46
CA PHE A 188 -2.87 -22.60 -16.90
C PHE A 188 -3.20 -21.20 -16.38
N VAL A 189 -4.31 -20.65 -16.87
CA VAL A 189 -4.74 -19.29 -16.55
C VAL A 189 -6.15 -19.35 -15.97
N ASP A 190 -6.32 -18.80 -14.79
CA ASP A 190 -7.61 -18.57 -14.16
C ASP A 190 -8.25 -17.31 -14.76
N ILE A 191 -9.35 -17.47 -15.46
CA ILE A 191 -10.10 -16.40 -16.12
C ILE A 191 -11.40 -16.04 -15.38
N GLY A 192 -11.56 -16.53 -14.12
CA GLY A 192 -12.72 -16.24 -13.29
C GLY A 192 -13.90 -17.19 -13.46
N VAL A 193 -13.74 -18.30 -14.17
CA VAL A 193 -14.67 -19.43 -14.21
C VAL A 193 -14.14 -20.58 -13.33
N HIS A 194 -15.00 -21.55 -12.98
CA HIS A 194 -14.62 -22.66 -12.10
C HIS A 194 -13.50 -23.57 -12.62
N GLN A 195 -13.04 -23.37 -13.84
CA GLN A 195 -12.00 -24.17 -14.48
C GLN A 195 -10.93 -23.28 -15.10
N ASP A 196 -9.66 -23.69 -14.97
CA ASP A 196 -8.54 -22.98 -15.56
C ASP A 196 -8.49 -23.23 -17.09
N GLY A 197 -8.23 -22.18 -17.85
CA GLY A 197 -7.98 -22.27 -19.27
C GLY A 197 -6.51 -22.63 -19.57
N LEU A 198 -6.28 -23.40 -20.61
CA LEU A 198 -4.94 -23.76 -21.08
C LEU A 198 -4.51 -22.87 -22.25
N VAL A 199 -3.39 -22.19 -22.09
CA VAL A 199 -2.65 -21.56 -23.19
C VAL A 199 -1.53 -22.51 -23.59
N HIS A 200 -1.63 -23.13 -24.75
CA HIS A 200 -0.57 -24.00 -25.27
C HIS A 200 0.71 -23.18 -25.53
N ILE A 201 1.90 -23.78 -25.38
CA ILE A 201 3.19 -23.10 -25.56
C ILE A 201 3.28 -22.32 -26.88
N SER A 202 2.75 -22.86 -27.97
CA SER A 202 2.69 -22.18 -29.26
C SER A 202 1.80 -20.94 -29.30
N GLN A 203 0.95 -20.74 -28.31
CA GLN A 203 0.00 -19.64 -28.18
C GLN A 203 0.38 -18.61 -27.08
N VAL A 204 1.51 -18.84 -26.38
CA VAL A 204 2.01 -17.94 -25.34
C VAL A 204 2.70 -16.72 -25.93
N SER A 205 3.50 -16.91 -26.98
CA SER A 205 4.28 -15.83 -27.62
C SER A 205 4.36 -15.96 -29.12
N ASN A 206 4.51 -14.83 -29.82
CA ASN A 206 4.78 -14.79 -31.25
C ASN A 206 6.23 -15.23 -31.60
N LYS A 207 7.13 -15.22 -30.59
CA LYS A 207 8.51 -15.71 -30.75
C LYS A 207 8.59 -17.16 -30.30
N PHE A 208 9.52 -17.91 -30.88
CA PHE A 208 9.81 -19.26 -30.41
C PHE A 208 10.40 -19.22 -29.00
N ILE A 209 9.79 -19.95 -28.08
CA ILE A 209 10.20 -20.10 -26.68
C ILE A 209 10.44 -21.60 -26.41
N LYS A 210 11.43 -21.91 -25.60
CA LYS A 210 11.71 -23.29 -25.20
C LYS A 210 10.82 -23.73 -24.05
N HIS A 211 10.54 -22.79 -23.14
CA HIS A 211 9.69 -23.02 -21.97
C HIS A 211 8.79 -21.79 -21.71
N PRO A 212 7.52 -21.98 -21.35
CA PRO A 212 6.61 -20.85 -21.10
C PRO A 212 7.06 -19.90 -19.97
N SER A 213 7.84 -20.37 -19.00
CA SER A 213 8.40 -19.56 -17.92
C SER A 213 9.39 -18.47 -18.38
N GLU A 214 9.83 -18.51 -19.64
CA GLU A 214 10.63 -17.42 -20.23
C GLU A 214 9.81 -16.16 -20.47
N VAL A 215 8.48 -16.26 -20.49
CA VAL A 215 7.56 -15.17 -20.83
C VAL A 215 6.64 -14.81 -19.68
N VAL A 216 6.20 -15.80 -18.89
CA VAL A 216 5.22 -15.60 -17.82
C VAL A 216 5.59 -16.39 -16.57
N SER A 217 5.23 -15.86 -15.42
CA SER A 217 5.42 -16.46 -14.08
C SER A 217 4.07 -16.71 -13.40
N VAL A 218 4.06 -17.65 -12.46
CA VAL A 218 2.88 -17.90 -11.62
C VAL A 218 2.52 -16.64 -10.85
N GLY A 219 1.25 -16.21 -10.93
CA GLY A 219 0.76 -14.99 -10.31
C GLY A 219 0.66 -13.78 -11.26
N ASP A 220 1.22 -13.88 -12.48
CA ASP A 220 1.12 -12.80 -13.47
C ASP A 220 -0.32 -12.63 -13.96
N VAL A 221 -0.71 -11.38 -14.17
CA VAL A 221 -1.99 -11.02 -14.80
C VAL A 221 -1.75 -10.86 -16.29
N VAL A 222 -2.41 -11.71 -17.09
CA VAL A 222 -2.25 -11.76 -18.55
C VAL A 222 -3.58 -11.53 -19.26
N LYS A 223 -3.51 -10.94 -20.45
CA LYS A 223 -4.67 -10.87 -21.36
C LYS A 223 -4.68 -12.11 -22.24
N VAL A 224 -5.82 -12.80 -22.28
CA VAL A 224 -6.01 -14.01 -23.07
C VAL A 224 -7.28 -13.89 -23.90
N ALA A 225 -7.27 -14.48 -25.11
CA ALA A 225 -8.47 -14.65 -25.90
C ALA A 225 -8.90 -16.10 -25.89
N VAL A 226 -10.21 -16.35 -25.84
CA VAL A 226 -10.79 -17.69 -25.90
C VAL A 226 -10.69 -18.22 -27.34
N LEU A 227 -10.01 -19.33 -27.55
CA LEU A 227 -9.95 -20.00 -28.84
C LEU A 227 -11.10 -20.99 -29.02
N ASP A 228 -11.30 -21.83 -28.02
CA ASP A 228 -12.33 -22.88 -28.06
C ASP A 228 -12.75 -23.28 -26.65
N VAL A 229 -14.00 -23.73 -26.49
CA VAL A 229 -14.58 -24.19 -25.22
C VAL A 229 -15.27 -25.53 -25.41
N ASP A 230 -14.64 -26.60 -24.93
CA ASP A 230 -15.26 -27.93 -24.86
C ASP A 230 -16.08 -28.07 -23.58
N GLN A 231 -17.37 -27.75 -23.66
CA GLN A 231 -18.30 -27.84 -22.52
C GLN A 231 -18.45 -29.27 -21.97
N LYS A 232 -18.29 -30.32 -22.82
CA LYS A 232 -18.47 -31.70 -22.38
C LYS A 232 -17.29 -32.19 -21.54
N ARG A 233 -16.07 -31.74 -21.89
CA ARG A 233 -14.84 -32.12 -21.20
C ARG A 233 -14.38 -31.06 -20.22
N GLY A 234 -15.06 -29.93 -20.17
CA GLY A 234 -14.70 -28.81 -19.32
C GLY A 234 -13.33 -28.21 -19.66
N ARG A 235 -12.94 -28.19 -20.95
CA ARG A 235 -11.64 -27.67 -21.39
C ARG A 235 -11.82 -26.32 -22.07
N ILE A 236 -10.98 -25.36 -21.69
CA ILE A 236 -10.93 -24.03 -22.26
C ILE A 236 -9.56 -23.84 -22.90
N SER A 237 -9.53 -23.59 -24.21
CA SER A 237 -8.32 -23.28 -24.96
C SER A 237 -8.20 -21.77 -25.10
N LEU A 238 -7.05 -21.23 -24.72
CA LEU A 238 -6.75 -19.81 -24.70
C LEU A 238 -5.53 -19.46 -25.55
N THR A 239 -5.42 -18.21 -25.96
CA THR A 239 -4.24 -17.64 -26.61
C THR A 239 -3.86 -16.31 -26.00
N MET A 240 -2.57 -16.01 -25.99
CA MET A 240 -1.99 -14.72 -25.61
C MET A 240 -1.47 -13.92 -26.83
N LYS A 241 -1.77 -14.42 -28.04
CA LYS A 241 -1.38 -13.77 -29.30
C LYS A 241 -2.43 -12.80 -29.79
#